data_94a3ab6ee53eba206c4f30cc73d5aabe
#
_entry.id   94a3ab6ee53eba206c4f30cc73d5aabe
#
_cell.length_a   1.000
_cell.length_b   1.000
_cell.length_c   1.000
_cell.angle_alpha   90.00
_cell.angle_beta   90.00
_cell.angle_gamma   90.00
#
_symmetry.space_group_name_H-M   'P 1'
#
loop_
_entity.id
_entity.type
_entity.pdbx_description
1 polymer ?
#
loop_
_entity_poly.entity_id
_entity_poly.type
_entity_poly.pdbx_seq_one_letter_code
_entity_poly.pdbx_strand_id
1 'polypeptide(L)'
;MYLSLLFLVIGTLLMIPLGQKIEGVTVLGVGALMTFGATRAYSRHALLIFLSIAIIGVAPIGTSIDLMHIISMGALIGLAVLIPFVVTRFLYKESVIRFPIGRHTWTRGHVGYLLLACILSYLILPYWMQTTGAYQNWVVENDPYHLFILFLGTNGLGIWDELFFIVTVLALLKRH
;
A
#
# COMPACT_ATOMS: atom_id res chain seq x y z
N MET A 1 -1.68 -21.13 7.89
CA MET A 1 -1.78 -19.70 8.17
C MET A 1 -0.42 -19.00 8.15
N TYR A 2 0.48 -19.23 9.12
CA TYR A 2 1.78 -18.52 9.17
C TYR A 2 2.64 -18.70 7.91
N LEU A 3 2.64 -19.89 7.33
CA LEU A 3 3.41 -20.15 6.10
C LEU A 3 2.90 -19.32 4.92
N SER A 4 1.58 -19.21 4.73
CA SER A 4 1.01 -18.36 3.68
C SER A 4 1.32 -16.87 3.89
N LEU A 5 1.37 -16.39 5.14
CA LEU A 5 1.81 -15.02 5.44
C LEU A 5 3.30 -14.82 5.13
N LEU A 6 4.14 -15.83 5.40
CA LEU A 6 5.56 -15.77 5.02
C LEU A 6 5.72 -15.62 3.50
N PHE A 7 4.98 -16.41 2.72
CA PHE A 7 4.98 -16.29 1.26
C PHE A 7 4.42 -14.93 0.79
N LEU A 8 3.44 -14.38 1.49
CA LEU A 8 2.94 -13.04 1.22
C LEU A 8 4.05 -12.00 1.37
N VAL A 9 4.78 -12.03 2.50
CA VAL A 9 5.87 -11.09 2.76
C VAL A 9 7.00 -11.24 1.75
N ILE A 10 7.45 -12.48 1.50
CA ILE A 10 8.53 -12.75 0.53
C ILE A 10 8.12 -12.31 -0.88
N GLY A 11 6.92 -12.68 -1.32
CA GLY A 11 6.43 -12.30 -2.64
C GLY A 11 6.30 -10.78 -2.80
N THR A 12 5.84 -10.07 -1.76
CA THR A 12 5.79 -8.60 -1.75
C THR A 12 7.18 -7.99 -1.86
N LEU A 13 8.16 -8.50 -1.11
CA LEU A 13 9.55 -8.02 -1.14
C LEU A 13 10.21 -8.26 -2.50
N LEU A 14 9.98 -9.41 -3.10
CA LEU A 14 10.50 -9.71 -4.45
C LEU A 14 9.89 -8.78 -5.50
N MET A 15 8.58 -8.57 -5.43
CA MET A 15 7.83 -7.87 -6.46
C MET A 15 8.01 -6.36 -6.42
N ILE A 16 7.94 -5.73 -5.23
CA ILE A 16 7.93 -4.28 -5.07
C ILE A 16 9.35 -3.73 -4.92
N PRO A 17 10.12 -3.97 -3.84
CA PRO A 17 11.43 -3.34 -3.69
C PRO A 17 12.53 -3.96 -4.56
N LEU A 18 12.45 -5.26 -4.89
CA LEU A 18 13.49 -5.92 -5.70
C LEU A 18 13.16 -5.93 -7.20
N GLY A 19 11.95 -5.53 -7.60
CA GLY A 19 11.55 -5.47 -9.00
C GLY A 19 11.44 -6.82 -9.72
N GLN A 20 11.58 -7.94 -8.99
CA GLN A 20 11.49 -9.31 -9.50
C GLN A 20 10.03 -9.72 -9.64
N LYS A 21 9.34 -9.17 -10.67
CA LYS A 21 7.88 -9.30 -10.81
C LYS A 21 7.42 -10.74 -11.01
N ILE A 22 8.13 -11.52 -11.84
CA ILE A 22 7.74 -12.91 -12.17
C ILE A 22 7.90 -13.81 -10.94
N GLU A 23 9.05 -13.73 -10.29
CA GLU A 23 9.37 -14.48 -9.07
C GLU A 23 8.40 -14.10 -7.95
N GLY A 24 8.16 -12.81 -7.77
CA GLY A 24 7.24 -12.28 -6.77
C GLY A 24 5.80 -12.78 -6.98
N VAL A 25 5.28 -12.72 -8.21
CA VAL A 25 3.95 -13.25 -8.55
C VAL A 25 3.88 -14.77 -8.33
N THR A 26 4.93 -15.50 -8.69
CA THR A 26 4.99 -16.96 -8.48
C THR A 26 4.92 -17.30 -6.98
N VAL A 27 5.71 -16.62 -6.16
CA VAL A 27 5.72 -16.79 -4.69
C VAL A 27 4.36 -16.41 -4.09
N LEU A 28 3.76 -15.30 -4.53
CA LEU A 28 2.41 -14.91 -4.11
C LEU A 28 1.37 -15.96 -4.50
N GLY A 29 1.46 -16.52 -5.71
CA GLY A 29 0.56 -17.58 -6.19
C GLY A 29 0.64 -18.83 -5.32
N VAL A 30 1.85 -19.28 -4.98
CA VAL A 30 2.06 -20.41 -4.07
C VAL A 30 1.49 -20.09 -2.67
N GLY A 31 1.76 -18.91 -2.14
CA GLY A 31 1.19 -18.47 -0.87
C GLY A 31 -0.34 -18.45 -0.86
N ALA A 32 -0.95 -17.97 -1.96
CA ALA A 32 -2.39 -17.97 -2.13
C ALA A 32 -2.98 -19.41 -2.15
N LEU A 33 -2.35 -20.34 -2.87
CA LEU A 33 -2.75 -21.75 -2.86
C LEU A 33 -2.68 -22.37 -1.46
N MET A 34 -1.66 -22.03 -0.68
CA MET A 34 -1.53 -22.53 0.70
C MET A 34 -2.65 -22.05 1.63
N THR A 35 -3.36 -20.96 1.30
CA THR A 35 -4.50 -20.50 2.11
C THR A 35 -5.66 -21.48 2.10
N PHE A 36 -5.82 -22.31 1.07
CA PHE A 36 -6.91 -23.29 0.96
C PHE A 36 -6.84 -24.40 2.02
N GLY A 37 -5.66 -24.64 2.61
CA GLY A 37 -5.50 -25.56 3.74
C GLY A 37 -5.89 -24.96 5.11
N ALA A 38 -6.27 -23.68 5.15
CA ALA A 38 -6.68 -22.98 6.37
C ALA A 38 -8.21 -22.89 6.50
N THR A 39 -8.68 -22.16 7.52
CA THR A 39 -10.12 -21.91 7.69
C THR A 39 -10.68 -21.11 6.52
N ARG A 40 -11.94 -21.39 6.14
CA ARG A 40 -12.60 -20.70 5.02
C ARG A 40 -12.63 -19.17 5.17
N ALA A 41 -12.79 -18.69 6.41
CA ALA A 41 -12.79 -17.26 6.70
C ALA A 41 -11.41 -16.63 6.42
N TYR A 42 -10.34 -17.27 6.92
CA TYR A 42 -8.98 -16.82 6.66
C TYR A 42 -8.64 -16.85 5.17
N SER A 43 -8.95 -17.96 4.46
CA SER A 43 -8.65 -18.09 3.02
C SER A 43 -9.27 -16.97 2.21
N ARG A 44 -10.54 -16.62 2.48
CA ARG A 44 -11.24 -15.53 1.78
C ARG A 44 -10.52 -14.18 1.97
N HIS A 45 -10.16 -13.85 3.21
CA HIS A 45 -9.49 -12.59 3.51
C HIS A 45 -8.06 -12.56 2.97
N ALA A 46 -7.32 -13.65 3.15
CA ALA A 46 -5.94 -13.76 2.67
C ALA A 46 -5.88 -13.67 1.13
N LEU A 47 -6.77 -14.33 0.40
CA LEU A 47 -6.82 -14.24 -1.06
C LEU A 47 -7.06 -12.82 -1.56
N LEU A 48 -7.88 -12.02 -0.85
CA LEU A 48 -8.06 -10.62 -1.19
C LEU A 48 -6.78 -9.81 -1.00
N ILE A 49 -6.00 -10.10 0.05
CA ILE A 49 -4.71 -9.45 0.28
C ILE A 49 -3.71 -9.84 -0.82
N PHE A 50 -3.61 -11.14 -1.15
CA PHE A 50 -2.74 -11.61 -2.24
C PHE A 50 -3.08 -10.95 -3.58
N LEU A 51 -4.38 -10.88 -3.91
CA LEU A 51 -4.86 -10.22 -5.11
C LEU A 51 -4.49 -8.73 -5.12
N SER A 52 -4.69 -8.03 -4.01
CA SER A 52 -4.39 -6.60 -3.91
C SER A 52 -2.90 -6.32 -4.07
N ILE A 53 -2.03 -7.12 -3.46
CA ILE A 53 -0.57 -6.99 -3.62
C ILE A 53 -0.16 -7.30 -5.07
N ALA A 54 -0.77 -8.30 -5.70
CA ALA A 54 -0.51 -8.59 -7.11
C ALA A 54 -0.89 -7.39 -8.01
N ILE A 55 -2.01 -6.72 -7.74
CA ILE A 55 -2.42 -5.51 -8.46
C ILE A 55 -1.40 -4.38 -8.27
N ILE A 56 -0.97 -4.12 -7.02
CA ILE A 56 0.05 -3.08 -6.74
C ILE A 56 1.37 -3.41 -7.42
N GLY A 57 1.79 -4.66 -7.42
CA GLY A 57 3.05 -5.07 -8.03
C GLY A 57 3.08 -4.95 -9.56
N VAL A 58 1.92 -4.93 -10.21
CA VAL A 58 1.83 -4.62 -11.66
C VAL A 58 1.86 -3.12 -11.92
N ALA A 59 1.57 -2.29 -10.91
CA ALA A 59 1.57 -0.84 -11.07
C ALA A 59 2.93 -0.35 -11.59
N PRO A 60 2.93 0.66 -12.48
CA PRO A 60 4.16 1.28 -12.97
C PRO A 60 4.74 2.20 -11.88
N ILE A 61 5.33 1.60 -10.84
CA ILE A 61 5.95 2.35 -9.76
C ILE A 61 7.20 3.04 -10.30
N GLY A 62 7.21 4.36 -10.29
CA GLY A 62 8.30 5.17 -10.81
C GLY A 62 8.22 6.61 -10.35
N THR A 63 9.26 7.38 -10.63
CA THR A 63 9.43 8.79 -10.23
C THR A 63 8.98 9.77 -11.33
N SER A 64 8.34 9.28 -12.39
CA SER A 64 7.83 10.14 -13.47
C SER A 64 6.71 11.05 -12.99
N ILE A 65 6.85 12.35 -13.26
CA ILE A 65 5.88 13.39 -12.88
C ILE A 65 4.81 13.57 -13.99
N ASP A 66 4.72 12.63 -14.91
CA ASP A 66 3.68 12.68 -15.94
C ASP A 66 2.31 12.38 -15.34
N LEU A 67 1.32 13.22 -15.69
CA LEU A 67 -0.05 13.11 -15.18
C LEU A 67 -0.67 11.72 -15.47
N MET A 68 -0.43 11.19 -16.67
CA MET A 68 -0.97 9.87 -17.04
C MET A 68 -0.34 8.75 -16.22
N HIS A 69 0.95 8.86 -15.91
CA HIS A 69 1.66 7.94 -15.03
C HIS A 69 1.06 7.96 -13.60
N ILE A 70 0.85 9.14 -13.03
CA ILE A 70 0.25 9.32 -11.70
C ILE A 70 -1.18 8.78 -11.66
N ILE A 71 -2.00 9.05 -12.68
CA ILE A 71 -3.36 8.54 -12.78
C ILE A 71 -3.37 7.01 -12.86
N SER A 72 -2.53 6.41 -13.71
CA SER A 72 -2.48 4.96 -13.88
C SER A 72 -2.02 4.26 -12.60
N MET A 73 -1.01 4.79 -11.94
CA MET A 73 -0.51 4.30 -10.65
C MET A 73 -1.58 4.44 -9.56
N GLY A 74 -2.19 5.61 -9.43
CA GLY A 74 -3.27 5.87 -8.47
C GLY A 74 -4.50 4.99 -8.71
N ALA A 75 -4.87 4.75 -9.96
CA ALA A 75 -5.98 3.87 -10.31
C ALA A 75 -5.71 2.41 -9.87
N LEU A 76 -4.51 1.88 -10.12
CA LEU A 76 -4.17 0.51 -9.72
C LEU A 76 -4.11 0.35 -8.20
N ILE A 77 -3.49 1.30 -7.49
CA ILE A 77 -3.48 1.28 -6.01
C ILE A 77 -4.91 1.46 -5.48
N GLY A 78 -5.70 2.34 -6.10
CA GLY A 78 -7.11 2.49 -5.78
C GLY A 78 -7.90 1.19 -5.94
N LEU A 79 -7.69 0.45 -7.02
CA LEU A 79 -8.31 -0.86 -7.22
C LEU A 79 -7.88 -1.88 -6.16
N ALA A 80 -6.62 -1.86 -5.73
CA ALA A 80 -6.13 -2.74 -4.68
C ALA A 80 -6.83 -2.52 -3.32
N VAL A 81 -7.37 -1.32 -3.07
CA VAL A 81 -8.19 -1.00 -1.89
C VAL A 81 -9.67 -1.27 -2.15
N LEU A 82 -10.19 -0.85 -3.30
CA LEU A 82 -11.61 -0.91 -3.62
C LEU A 82 -12.11 -2.35 -3.83
N ILE A 83 -11.31 -3.22 -4.46
CA ILE A 83 -11.72 -4.60 -4.71
C ILE A 83 -11.96 -5.36 -3.39
N PRO A 84 -11.05 -5.40 -2.41
CA PRO A 84 -11.33 -6.01 -1.11
C PRO A 84 -12.51 -5.40 -0.39
N PHE A 85 -12.66 -4.08 -0.45
CA PHE A 85 -13.80 -3.39 0.16
C PHE A 85 -15.14 -3.84 -0.46
N VAL A 86 -15.23 -3.82 -1.78
CA VAL A 86 -16.46 -4.23 -2.49
C VAL A 86 -16.77 -5.70 -2.25
N VAL A 87 -15.76 -6.59 -2.36
CA VAL A 87 -15.96 -8.03 -2.15
C VAL A 87 -16.36 -8.34 -0.72
N THR A 88 -15.70 -7.77 0.28
CA THR A 88 -16.09 -8.00 1.69
C THR A 88 -17.44 -7.44 1.99
N ARG A 89 -17.78 -6.26 1.47
CA ARG A 89 -19.07 -5.59 1.77
C ARG A 89 -20.25 -6.23 1.08
N PHE A 90 -20.14 -6.57 -0.20
CA PHE A 90 -21.27 -7.01 -1.03
C PHE A 90 -21.31 -8.52 -1.24
N LEU A 91 -20.17 -9.21 -1.47
CA LEU A 91 -20.16 -10.66 -1.63
C LEU A 91 -20.16 -11.40 -0.29
N TYR A 92 -19.26 -11.01 0.62
CA TYR A 92 -19.15 -11.70 1.91
C TYR A 92 -20.14 -11.16 2.94
N LYS A 93 -20.77 -9.99 2.66
CA LYS A 93 -21.70 -9.29 3.55
C LYS A 93 -21.08 -8.99 4.92
N GLU A 94 -19.78 -8.72 4.94
CA GLU A 94 -19.01 -8.41 6.13
C GLU A 94 -18.57 -6.95 6.11
N SER A 95 -18.71 -6.24 7.24
CA SER A 95 -18.18 -4.88 7.40
C SER A 95 -16.81 -4.91 8.09
N VAL A 96 -15.84 -5.56 7.44
CA VAL A 96 -14.47 -5.68 7.98
C VAL A 96 -13.69 -4.39 7.75
N ILE A 97 -13.69 -3.92 6.51
CA ILE A 97 -13.00 -2.69 6.12
C ILE A 97 -13.90 -1.51 6.43
N ARG A 98 -13.44 -0.64 7.33
CA ARG A 98 -14.14 0.59 7.71
C ARG A 98 -13.22 1.76 7.51
N PHE A 99 -13.56 2.63 6.57
CA PHE A 99 -12.80 3.88 6.39
C PHE A 99 -13.05 4.80 7.60
N PRO A 100 -12.00 5.43 8.13
CA PRO A 100 -12.11 6.34 9.27
C PRO A 100 -12.72 7.69 8.86
N ILE A 101 -13.90 7.64 8.21
CA ILE A 101 -14.64 8.83 7.79
C ILE A 101 -15.56 9.22 8.95
N GLY A 102 -15.16 10.22 9.73
CA GLY A 102 -15.95 10.70 10.86
C GLY A 102 -15.28 11.85 11.59
N ARG A 103 -16.05 12.56 12.42
CA ARG A 103 -15.53 13.58 13.32
C ARG A 103 -14.80 12.89 14.49
N HIS A 104 -13.53 12.61 14.32
CA HIS A 104 -12.68 12.24 15.44
C HIS A 104 -12.15 13.50 16.13
N THR A 105 -12.35 13.58 17.43
CA THR A 105 -11.72 14.62 18.25
C THR A 105 -10.23 14.32 18.36
N TRP A 106 -9.43 15.24 17.89
CA TRP A 106 -7.97 15.15 18.02
C TRP A 106 -7.60 15.26 19.50
N THR A 107 -6.94 14.24 20.01
CA THR A 107 -6.36 14.30 21.37
C THR A 107 -4.96 14.89 21.32
N ARG A 108 -4.48 15.39 22.48
CA ARG A 108 -3.10 15.88 22.61
C ARG A 108 -2.07 14.81 22.20
N GLY A 109 -2.39 13.54 22.43
CA GLY A 109 -1.55 12.40 22.00
C GLY A 109 -1.44 12.29 20.47
N HIS A 110 -2.54 12.48 19.74
CA HIS A 110 -2.52 12.48 18.27
C HIS A 110 -1.67 13.62 17.70
N VAL A 111 -1.79 14.82 18.27
CA VAL A 111 -0.98 15.97 17.86
C VAL A 111 0.51 15.73 18.20
N GLY A 112 0.81 15.23 19.40
CA GLY A 112 2.17 14.90 19.81
C GLY A 112 2.81 13.84 18.89
N TYR A 113 2.08 12.78 18.53
CA TYR A 113 2.53 11.77 17.59
C TYR A 113 2.82 12.36 16.20
N LEU A 114 1.93 13.20 15.69
CA LEU A 114 2.11 13.85 14.39
C LEU A 114 3.37 14.73 14.38
N LEU A 115 3.55 15.55 15.42
CA LEU A 115 4.74 16.39 15.55
C LEU A 115 6.03 15.56 15.64
N LEU A 116 6.01 14.48 16.43
CA LEU A 116 7.14 13.57 16.54
C LEU A 116 7.45 12.91 15.18
N ALA A 117 6.44 12.45 14.47
CA ALA A 117 6.60 11.87 13.13
C ALA A 117 7.21 12.86 12.13
N CYS A 118 6.75 14.13 12.14
CA CYS A 118 7.32 15.19 11.30
C CYS A 118 8.80 15.46 11.64
N ILE A 119 9.13 15.54 12.93
CA ILE A 119 10.52 15.78 13.38
C ILE A 119 11.42 14.61 12.96
N LEU A 120 10.98 13.37 13.22
CA LEU A 120 11.75 12.19 12.86
C LEU A 120 11.93 12.07 11.33
N SER A 121 10.87 12.33 10.56
CA SER A 121 10.98 12.35 9.10
C SER A 121 11.96 13.41 8.61
N TYR A 122 11.93 14.60 9.17
CA TYR A 122 12.86 15.67 8.81
C TYR A 122 14.33 15.34 9.13
N LEU A 123 14.58 14.62 10.22
CA LEU A 123 15.93 14.23 10.62
C LEU A 123 16.44 12.99 9.87
N ILE A 124 15.60 12.00 9.69
CA ILE A 124 16.00 10.68 9.17
C ILE A 124 15.98 10.67 7.63
N LEU A 125 14.94 11.25 7.01
CA LEU A 125 14.73 11.12 5.58
C LEU A 125 15.85 11.73 4.73
N PRO A 126 16.35 12.95 4.99
CA PRO A 126 17.45 13.52 4.22
C PRO A 126 18.74 12.71 4.34
N TYR A 127 19.05 12.24 5.55
CA TYR A 127 20.19 11.37 5.78
C TYR A 127 20.08 10.05 5.01
N TRP A 128 18.93 9.40 5.10
CA TRP A 128 18.66 8.15 4.36
C TRP A 128 18.73 8.37 2.84
N MET A 129 18.13 9.42 2.33
CA MET A 129 18.14 9.73 0.90
C MET A 129 19.56 9.98 0.39
N GLN A 130 20.41 10.67 1.16
CA GLN A 130 21.80 10.91 0.79
C GLN A 130 22.65 9.64 0.83
N THR A 131 22.51 8.81 1.86
CA THR A 131 23.31 7.59 2.03
C THR A 131 22.94 6.48 1.04
N THR A 132 21.68 6.41 0.62
CA THR A 132 21.20 5.43 -0.36
C THR A 132 21.25 5.92 -1.80
N GLY A 133 21.50 7.21 -2.03
CA GLY A 133 21.42 7.82 -3.35
C GLY A 133 19.98 7.96 -3.88
N ALA A 134 18.96 7.74 -3.05
CA ALA A 134 17.57 7.79 -3.45
C ALA A 134 17.15 9.14 -4.06
N TYR A 135 17.80 10.23 -3.64
CA TYR A 135 17.55 11.57 -4.20
C TYR A 135 17.91 11.68 -5.69
N GLN A 136 18.80 10.83 -6.21
CA GLN A 136 19.20 10.85 -7.62
C GLN A 136 18.07 10.40 -8.57
N ASN A 137 17.07 9.73 -8.03
CA ASN A 137 15.91 9.28 -8.79
C ASN A 137 14.81 10.36 -8.89
N TRP A 138 15.00 11.52 -8.24
CA TRP A 138 14.04 12.59 -8.25
C TRP A 138 14.47 13.67 -9.24
N VAL A 139 13.61 13.94 -10.20
CA VAL A 139 13.79 15.07 -11.11
C VAL A 139 13.31 16.33 -10.39
N VAL A 140 14.20 17.31 -10.24
CA VAL A 140 13.80 18.62 -9.68
C VAL A 140 13.22 19.46 -10.82
N GLU A 141 11.91 19.59 -10.81
CA GLU A 141 11.18 20.46 -11.74
C GLU A 141 10.91 21.80 -11.06
N ASN A 142 11.16 22.90 -11.79
CA ASN A 142 10.89 24.27 -11.31
C ASN A 142 9.59 24.85 -11.89
N ASP A 143 8.93 24.10 -12.77
CA ASP A 143 7.67 24.55 -13.38
C ASP A 143 6.51 24.37 -12.39
N PRO A 144 5.69 25.44 -12.16
CA PRO A 144 4.58 25.38 -11.21
C PRO A 144 3.55 24.27 -11.50
N TYR A 145 3.33 23.94 -12.76
CA TYR A 145 2.41 22.86 -13.16
C TYR A 145 2.92 21.50 -12.69
N HIS A 146 4.18 21.18 -12.97
CA HIS A 146 4.80 19.93 -12.54
C HIS A 146 4.92 19.82 -11.01
N LEU A 147 5.21 20.93 -10.33
CA LEU A 147 5.19 20.98 -8.85
C LEU A 147 3.81 20.68 -8.29
N PHE A 148 2.75 21.22 -8.90
CA PHE A 148 1.37 20.94 -8.49
C PHE A 148 1.00 19.46 -8.71
N ILE A 149 1.35 18.90 -9.87
CA ILE A 149 1.14 17.47 -10.18
C ILE A 149 1.90 16.58 -9.21
N LEU A 150 3.15 16.92 -8.91
CA LEU A 150 3.97 16.19 -7.92
C LEU A 150 3.32 16.24 -6.53
N PHE A 151 2.85 17.41 -6.09
CA PHE A 151 2.16 17.57 -4.82
C PHE A 151 0.89 16.72 -4.73
N LEU A 152 0.05 16.73 -5.76
CA LEU A 152 -1.16 15.91 -5.81
C LEU A 152 -0.83 14.42 -5.84
N GLY A 153 0.12 14.02 -6.68
CA GLY A 153 0.54 12.63 -6.81
C GLY A 153 1.10 12.07 -5.50
N THR A 154 2.03 12.75 -4.89
CA THR A 154 2.67 12.32 -3.65
C THR A 154 1.68 12.19 -2.50
N ASN A 155 0.82 13.20 -2.30
CA ASN A 155 -0.19 13.16 -1.25
C ASN A 155 -1.28 12.11 -1.54
N GLY A 156 -1.72 12.01 -2.79
CA GLY A 156 -2.70 11.02 -3.20
C GLY A 156 -2.20 9.60 -2.98
N LEU A 157 -0.97 9.30 -3.39
CA LEU A 157 -0.34 7.99 -3.18
C LEU A 157 -0.15 7.68 -1.69
N GLY A 158 0.33 8.63 -0.89
CA GLY A 158 0.46 8.44 0.55
C GLY A 158 -0.87 8.09 1.22
N ILE A 159 -1.97 8.76 0.85
CA ILE A 159 -3.31 8.43 1.35
C ILE A 159 -3.71 6.99 0.94
N TRP A 160 -3.48 6.59 -0.31
CA TRP A 160 -3.81 5.26 -0.78
C TRP A 160 -2.97 4.17 -0.10
N ASP A 161 -1.69 4.41 0.16
CA ASP A 161 -0.82 3.49 0.90
C ASP A 161 -1.34 3.25 2.32
N GLU A 162 -1.72 4.30 3.03
CA GLU A 162 -2.33 4.18 4.36
C GLU A 162 -3.65 3.41 4.31
N LEU A 163 -4.52 3.70 3.33
CA LEU A 163 -5.78 2.99 3.15
C LEU A 163 -5.54 1.52 2.82
N PHE A 164 -4.51 1.21 2.06
CA PHE A 164 -4.17 -0.17 1.73
C PHE A 164 -3.61 -0.92 2.94
N PHE A 165 -2.49 -0.47 3.51
CA PHE A 165 -1.81 -1.22 4.56
C PHE A 165 -2.57 -1.21 5.89
N ILE A 166 -3.05 -0.06 6.34
CA ILE A 166 -3.67 0.07 7.66
C ILE A 166 -5.15 -0.29 7.62
N VAL A 167 -5.89 0.28 6.68
CA VAL A 167 -7.35 0.11 6.67
C VAL A 167 -7.76 -1.22 6.02
N THR A 168 -7.05 -1.68 4.98
CA THR A 168 -7.41 -2.90 4.26
C THR A 168 -6.70 -4.13 4.81
N VAL A 169 -5.37 -4.18 4.74
CA VAL A 169 -4.58 -5.37 5.11
C VAL A 169 -4.73 -5.70 6.59
N LEU A 170 -4.51 -4.72 7.48
CA LEU A 170 -4.65 -4.96 8.92
C LEU A 170 -6.08 -5.31 9.32
N ALA A 171 -7.10 -4.68 8.71
CA ALA A 171 -8.49 -5.01 9.00
C ALA A 171 -8.84 -6.45 8.62
N LEU A 172 -8.34 -6.93 7.47
CA LEU A 172 -8.57 -8.30 7.02
C LEU A 172 -7.82 -9.33 7.89
N LEU A 173 -6.61 -9.01 8.36
CA LEU A 173 -5.80 -9.90 9.20
C LEU A 173 -6.21 -9.91 10.67
N LYS A 174 -6.70 -8.80 11.21
CA LYS A 174 -7.02 -8.64 12.65
C LYS A 174 -8.03 -9.67 13.18
N ARG A 175 -8.80 -10.31 12.31
CA ARG A 175 -9.82 -11.30 12.69
C ARG A 175 -9.27 -12.73 12.83
N HIS A 176 -7.99 -12.93 12.53
CA HIS A 176 -7.33 -14.25 12.49
C HIS A 176 -6.09 -14.30 13.36
#